data_bf77bb3971a740058759e1d25cf0b2da
#
_entry.id   bf77bb3971a740058759e1d25cf0b2da
#
_cell.length_a   1.000
_cell.length_b   1.000
_cell.length_c   1.000
_cell.angle_alpha   90.00
_cell.angle_beta   90.00
_cell.angle_gamma   90.00
#
_symmetry.space_group_name_H-M   'P 1'
#
loop_
_entity.id
_entity.type
_entity.pdbx_description
1 polymer ?
#
loop_
_entity_poly.entity_id
_entity_poly.type
_entity_poly.pdbx_seq_one_letter_code
_entity_poly.pdbx_strand_id
1 'polypeptide(L)'
;MNNIVVKIEKSGNRFNAFDSDGNKYTSEITTGARKRAYISGNALEQRVNKAGKNYWWAVPMSEFEKTSAPIFDVSSVEIPSDHAEVLNFIHDSYKLKPKGLVMKELKWKYLVRSAVRGKNILMTGPAGCGKTMAAKSLVNSLDRPDFYFNLGATQDPRSTLIGNTHFDKKKGTYFSPSLFVTAIQTPNAVILLDELSRAHPDAWNIMMTVLDSGQRYLRLDEADGAETVNVADGVTFVATANIGNEYTSTRVMDKALMDRFIIVEMDVLNDEEEHGLLNYMFPHVDTELLKAVAEISHLTRTESKSDAGKICTGISTRTSVELSGLLYD
;
A
#
# COMPACT_ATOMS: atom_id res chain seq x y z
N MET A 1 18.55 -14.51 25.21
CA MET A 1 17.76 -15.05 26.35
C MET A 1 16.36 -14.48 26.15
N ASN A 2 15.35 -15.35 25.96
CA ASN A 2 13.97 -14.87 25.83
C ASN A 2 13.52 -14.34 27.19
N ASN A 3 13.12 -13.08 27.25
CA ASN A 3 12.55 -12.49 28.47
C ASN A 3 11.20 -13.17 28.74
N ILE A 4 11.04 -13.73 29.96
CA ILE A 4 9.77 -14.32 30.36
C ILE A 4 8.79 -13.19 30.67
N VAL A 5 7.63 -13.20 30.00
CA VAL A 5 6.53 -12.27 30.26
C VAL A 5 5.34 -13.07 30.76
N VAL A 6 4.72 -12.61 31.85
CA VAL A 6 3.58 -13.29 32.49
C VAL A 6 2.37 -12.34 32.59
N LYS A 7 1.18 -12.88 32.38
CA LYS A 7 -0.06 -12.18 32.71
C LYS A 7 -0.54 -12.57 34.11
N ILE A 8 -1.31 -11.67 34.71
CA ILE A 8 -1.87 -11.91 36.05
C ILE A 8 -3.36 -12.19 35.95
N GLU A 9 -3.77 -13.32 36.52
CA GLU A 9 -5.17 -13.70 36.61
C GLU A 9 -5.62 -13.74 38.06
N LYS A 10 -6.84 -13.26 38.33
CA LYS A 10 -7.46 -13.30 39.65
C LYS A 10 -8.37 -14.52 39.74
N SER A 11 -8.14 -15.32 40.81
CA SER A 11 -8.98 -16.45 41.16
C SER A 11 -9.37 -16.33 42.65
N GLY A 12 -10.60 -15.97 42.94
CA GLY A 12 -11.06 -15.62 44.28
C GLY A 12 -10.24 -14.46 44.86
N ASN A 13 -9.59 -14.68 46.03
CA ASN A 13 -8.73 -13.68 46.64
C ASN A 13 -7.24 -13.78 46.28
N ARG A 14 -6.89 -14.64 45.32
CA ARG A 14 -5.50 -14.88 44.89
C ARG A 14 -5.23 -14.31 43.51
N PHE A 15 -4.00 -13.81 43.33
CA PHE A 15 -3.47 -13.35 42.06
C PHE A 15 -2.38 -14.32 41.58
N ASN A 16 -2.60 -14.97 40.45
CA ASN A 16 -1.69 -15.95 39.89
C ASN A 16 -1.03 -15.34 38.63
N ALA A 17 0.24 -15.68 38.41
CA ALA A 17 0.99 -15.27 37.22
C ALA A 17 1.19 -16.48 36.29
N PHE A 18 0.93 -16.31 34.99
CA PHE A 18 1.08 -17.36 33.99
C PHE A 18 1.83 -16.82 32.79
N ASP A 19 2.77 -17.60 32.24
CA ASP A 19 3.38 -17.31 30.94
C ASP A 19 2.47 -17.71 29.76
N SER A 20 2.96 -17.53 28.54
CA SER A 20 2.25 -17.91 27.32
C SER A 20 1.94 -19.40 27.19
N ASP A 21 2.75 -20.23 27.83
CA ASP A 21 2.63 -21.71 27.83
C ASP A 21 1.76 -22.22 28.99
N GLY A 22 1.25 -21.33 29.82
CA GLY A 22 0.42 -21.66 30.97
C GLY A 22 1.21 -22.02 32.23
N ASN A 23 2.54 -21.89 32.28
CA ASN A 23 3.35 -22.16 33.44
C ASN A 23 3.11 -21.11 34.55
N LYS A 24 3.04 -21.57 35.78
CA LYS A 24 2.69 -20.73 36.93
C LYS A 24 3.92 -20.23 37.71
N TYR A 25 4.01 -18.90 37.86
CA TYR A 25 5.13 -18.19 38.50
C TYR A 25 4.76 -17.57 39.86
N THR A 26 4.07 -18.28 40.75
CA THR A 26 3.56 -17.69 41.99
C THR A 26 4.58 -17.58 43.11
N SER A 27 5.64 -18.39 43.12
CA SER A 27 6.70 -18.36 44.12
C SER A 27 7.75 -17.27 43.85
N GLU A 28 7.92 -16.87 42.63
CA GLU A 28 8.97 -15.94 42.19
C GLU A 28 8.50 -14.47 42.17
N ILE A 29 7.20 -14.23 42.17
CA ILE A 29 6.60 -12.91 42.08
C ILE A 29 5.83 -12.61 43.37
N THR A 30 6.16 -11.50 44.03
CA THR A 30 5.49 -11.10 45.28
C THR A 30 3.99 -10.85 45.06
N THR A 31 3.16 -11.18 46.06
CA THR A 31 1.70 -10.94 45.98
C THR A 31 1.37 -9.48 45.71
N GLY A 32 2.16 -8.55 46.27
CA GLY A 32 1.98 -7.12 46.07
C GLY A 32 2.25 -6.68 44.60
N ALA A 33 3.27 -7.24 43.95
CA ALA A 33 3.58 -6.98 42.55
C ALA A 33 2.46 -7.51 41.62
N ARG A 34 2.01 -8.75 41.86
CA ARG A 34 0.90 -9.36 41.11
C ARG A 34 -0.39 -8.53 41.24
N LYS A 35 -0.76 -8.10 42.45
CA LYS A 35 -1.94 -7.27 42.69
C LYS A 35 -1.86 -5.94 41.99
N ARG A 36 -0.71 -5.24 42.00
CA ARG A 36 -0.51 -3.98 41.30
C ARG A 36 -0.62 -4.14 39.76
N ALA A 37 0.06 -5.14 39.20
CA ALA A 37 0.01 -5.42 37.76
C ALA A 37 -1.42 -5.72 37.31
N TYR A 38 -2.17 -6.54 38.07
CA TYR A 38 -3.56 -6.83 37.76
C TYR A 38 -4.45 -5.56 37.74
N ILE A 39 -4.33 -4.71 38.79
CA ILE A 39 -5.13 -3.48 38.92
C ILE A 39 -4.81 -2.49 37.79
N SER A 40 -3.56 -2.40 37.36
CA SER A 40 -3.12 -1.50 36.31
C SER A 40 -3.31 -2.08 34.89
N GLY A 41 -3.78 -3.33 34.75
CA GLY A 41 -3.93 -3.98 33.45
C GLY A 41 -2.60 -4.30 32.73
N ASN A 42 -1.51 -4.41 33.49
CA ASN A 42 -0.17 -4.69 32.96
C ASN A 42 0.20 -6.18 33.11
N ALA A 43 1.10 -6.64 32.24
CA ALA A 43 1.87 -7.87 32.39
C ALA A 43 3.14 -7.60 33.22
N LEU A 44 3.87 -8.66 33.60
CA LEU A 44 5.16 -8.58 34.29
C LEU A 44 6.23 -9.27 33.44
N GLU A 45 7.34 -8.59 33.18
CA GLU A 45 8.50 -9.10 32.46
C GLU A 45 9.63 -9.37 33.45
N GLN A 46 10.28 -10.56 33.35
CA GLN A 46 11.46 -10.87 34.13
C GLN A 46 12.70 -10.20 33.56
N ARG A 47 13.39 -9.40 34.34
CA ARG A 47 14.63 -8.71 33.96
C ARG A 47 15.75 -9.04 34.95
N VAL A 48 17.00 -8.86 34.50
CA VAL A 48 18.20 -9.06 35.32
C VAL A 48 18.80 -7.70 35.65
N ASN A 49 19.09 -7.43 36.91
CA ASN A 49 19.76 -6.21 37.36
C ASN A 49 21.29 -6.28 37.12
N LYS A 50 21.98 -5.15 37.31
CA LYS A 50 23.44 -5.07 37.17
C LYS A 50 24.25 -6.04 38.06
N ALA A 51 23.63 -6.57 39.12
CA ALA A 51 24.22 -7.55 40.01
C ALA A 51 23.87 -9.00 39.67
N GLY A 52 23.25 -9.26 38.49
CA GLY A 52 22.87 -10.60 38.00
C GLY A 52 21.62 -11.17 38.68
N LYS A 53 20.84 -10.38 39.46
CA LYS A 53 19.66 -10.87 40.18
C LYS A 53 18.39 -10.60 39.34
N ASN A 54 17.53 -11.60 39.24
CA ASN A 54 16.22 -11.48 38.57
C ASN A 54 15.25 -10.59 39.33
N TYR A 55 14.50 -9.76 38.65
CA TYR A 55 13.39 -8.97 39.19
C TYR A 55 12.27 -8.84 38.15
N TRP A 56 11.05 -8.52 38.59
CA TRP A 56 9.88 -8.42 37.74
C TRP A 56 9.49 -6.95 37.52
N TRP A 57 9.32 -6.57 36.26
CA TRP A 57 8.99 -5.22 35.85
C TRP A 57 7.61 -5.18 35.16
N ALA A 58 6.79 -4.17 35.46
CA ALA A 58 5.49 -3.99 34.84
C ALA A 58 5.67 -3.51 33.40
N VAL A 59 5.03 -4.20 32.46
CA VAL A 59 5.03 -3.88 31.04
C VAL A 59 3.58 -3.86 30.52
N PRO A 60 3.28 -3.16 29.42
CA PRO A 60 1.95 -3.19 28.81
C PRO A 60 1.52 -4.64 28.49
N MET A 61 0.21 -4.92 28.53
CA MET A 61 -0.34 -6.25 28.22
C MET A 61 0.01 -6.70 26.80
N SER A 62 0.19 -5.75 25.86
CA SER A 62 0.65 -6.02 24.50
C SER A 62 1.99 -6.76 24.42
N GLU A 63 2.86 -6.64 25.42
CA GLU A 63 4.11 -7.42 25.45
C GLU A 63 3.86 -8.90 25.76
N PHE A 64 2.87 -9.22 26.59
CA PHE A 64 2.42 -10.60 26.80
C PHE A 64 1.76 -11.17 25.54
N GLU A 65 0.92 -10.39 24.85
CA GLU A 65 0.26 -10.80 23.63
C GLU A 65 1.26 -11.10 22.49
N LYS A 66 2.35 -10.34 22.39
CA LYS A 66 3.45 -10.64 21.45
C LYS A 66 4.15 -11.97 21.76
N THR A 67 4.33 -12.31 23.05
CA THR A 67 4.99 -13.55 23.47
C THR A 67 4.05 -14.76 23.35
N SER A 68 2.73 -14.55 23.47
CA SER A 68 1.72 -15.60 23.34
C SER A 68 1.24 -15.82 21.91
N ALA A 69 1.64 -14.97 20.96
CA ALA A 69 1.35 -15.21 19.56
C ALA A 69 1.95 -16.55 19.11
N PRO A 70 1.17 -17.44 18.46
CA PRO A 70 1.70 -18.71 18.01
C PRO A 70 2.87 -18.45 17.07
N ILE A 71 4.06 -18.92 17.44
CA ILE A 71 5.22 -18.93 16.55
C ILE A 71 4.96 -20.07 15.59
N PHE A 72 4.47 -19.74 14.39
CA PHE A 72 4.43 -20.70 13.30
C PHE A 72 5.87 -21.00 12.91
N ASP A 73 6.33 -22.17 13.23
CA ASP A 73 7.61 -22.67 12.69
C ASP A 73 7.44 -22.95 11.20
N VAL A 74 7.87 -21.98 10.41
CA VAL A 74 7.84 -22.09 8.94
C VAL A 74 9.04 -22.86 8.38
N SER A 75 10.01 -23.24 9.22
CA SER A 75 11.22 -23.95 8.79
C SER A 75 10.94 -25.37 8.27
N SER A 76 9.80 -25.95 8.66
CA SER A 76 9.35 -27.27 8.24
C SER A 76 8.39 -27.25 7.04
N VAL A 77 8.01 -26.08 6.51
CA VAL A 77 7.11 -25.97 5.36
C VAL A 77 7.90 -26.21 4.09
N GLU A 78 7.68 -27.34 3.43
CA GLU A 78 8.20 -27.57 2.09
C GLU A 78 7.52 -26.61 1.11
N ILE A 79 8.31 -25.73 0.50
CA ILE A 79 7.85 -24.79 -0.52
C ILE A 79 7.92 -25.50 -1.87
N PRO A 80 6.79 -25.68 -2.60
CA PRO A 80 6.81 -26.22 -3.95
C PRO A 80 7.78 -25.44 -4.85
N SER A 81 8.47 -26.13 -5.76
CA SER A 81 9.53 -25.55 -6.61
C SER A 81 9.06 -24.37 -7.45
N ASP A 82 7.85 -24.43 -8.00
CA ASP A 82 7.21 -23.33 -8.73
C ASP A 82 6.94 -22.09 -7.86
N HIS A 83 6.63 -22.30 -6.60
CA HIS A 83 6.51 -21.21 -5.62
C HIS A 83 7.86 -20.63 -5.22
N ALA A 84 8.91 -21.44 -5.18
CA ALA A 84 10.25 -20.99 -4.81
C ALA A 84 10.81 -19.95 -5.80
N GLU A 85 10.61 -20.15 -7.10
CA GLU A 85 11.00 -19.16 -8.12
C GLU A 85 10.30 -17.81 -7.94
N VAL A 86 8.98 -17.83 -7.72
CA VAL A 86 8.19 -16.62 -7.46
C VAL A 86 8.65 -15.91 -6.18
N LEU A 87 8.94 -16.66 -5.11
CA LEU A 87 9.43 -16.09 -3.85
C LEU A 87 10.82 -15.46 -4.02
N ASN A 88 11.72 -16.12 -4.74
CA ASN A 88 13.05 -15.60 -5.05
C ASN A 88 12.96 -14.31 -5.89
N PHE A 89 12.10 -14.28 -6.90
CA PHE A 89 11.85 -13.09 -7.68
C PHE A 89 11.36 -11.93 -6.80
N ILE A 90 10.38 -12.17 -5.93
CA ILE A 90 9.86 -11.15 -5.01
C ILE A 90 10.97 -10.67 -4.05
N HIS A 91 11.76 -11.60 -3.51
CA HIS A 91 12.86 -11.29 -2.59
C HIS A 91 13.90 -10.39 -3.24
N ASP A 92 14.29 -10.68 -4.48
CA ASP A 92 15.30 -9.93 -5.23
C ASP A 92 14.76 -8.68 -5.93
N SER A 93 13.44 -8.49 -5.98
CA SER A 93 12.77 -7.45 -6.76
C SER A 93 13.17 -6.02 -6.38
N TYR A 94 13.68 -5.79 -5.16
CA TYR A 94 14.12 -4.44 -4.76
C TYR A 94 15.27 -3.91 -5.61
N LYS A 95 16.06 -4.79 -6.21
CA LYS A 95 17.12 -4.43 -7.16
C LYS A 95 16.56 -3.86 -8.48
N LEU A 96 15.30 -4.17 -8.79
CA LEU A 96 14.60 -3.68 -10.00
C LEU A 96 13.97 -2.29 -9.79
N LYS A 97 13.88 -1.83 -8.53
CA LYS A 97 13.33 -0.52 -8.21
C LYS A 97 14.21 0.59 -8.79
N PRO A 98 13.66 1.54 -9.57
CA PRO A 98 14.45 2.67 -10.08
C PRO A 98 15.03 3.50 -8.95
N LYS A 99 16.24 4.00 -9.13
CA LYS A 99 16.92 4.87 -8.15
C LYS A 99 16.16 6.15 -7.85
N GLY A 100 15.50 6.73 -8.87
CA GLY A 100 14.67 7.93 -8.72
C GLY A 100 13.33 7.70 -8.01
N LEU A 101 12.97 6.46 -7.67
CA LEU A 101 11.80 6.16 -6.85
C LEU A 101 12.24 5.92 -5.40
N VAL A 102 11.89 6.83 -4.50
CA VAL A 102 12.15 6.64 -3.07
C VAL A 102 11.00 5.84 -2.47
N MET A 103 11.29 4.63 -2.03
CA MET A 103 10.31 3.72 -1.42
C MET A 103 11.04 2.68 -0.57
N LYS A 104 10.50 2.36 0.61
CA LYS A 104 11.03 1.32 1.50
C LYS A 104 10.97 -0.05 0.83
N GLU A 105 12.00 -0.87 1.08
CA GLU A 105 12.14 -2.20 0.48
C GLU A 105 10.91 -3.08 0.68
N LEU A 106 10.38 -3.16 1.91
CA LEU A 106 9.21 -3.97 2.21
C LEU A 106 7.98 -3.53 1.41
N LYS A 107 7.77 -2.21 1.25
CA LYS A 107 6.63 -1.67 0.49
C LYS A 107 6.76 -2.01 -1.00
N TRP A 108 7.97 -1.90 -1.57
CA TRP A 108 8.23 -2.31 -2.95
C TRP A 108 8.01 -3.81 -3.17
N LYS A 109 8.58 -4.66 -2.32
CA LYS A 109 8.38 -6.11 -2.39
C LYS A 109 6.92 -6.51 -2.24
N TYR A 110 6.15 -5.79 -1.41
CA TYR A 110 4.72 -6.00 -1.26
C TYR A 110 3.93 -5.66 -2.54
N LEU A 111 4.30 -4.57 -3.24
CA LEU A 111 3.74 -4.23 -4.54
C LEU A 111 4.03 -5.30 -5.59
N VAL A 112 5.30 -5.70 -5.72
CA VAL A 112 5.72 -6.74 -6.68
C VAL A 112 5.02 -8.06 -6.39
N ARG A 113 4.99 -8.49 -5.12
CA ARG A 113 4.27 -9.70 -4.70
C ARG A 113 2.79 -9.65 -5.11
N SER A 114 2.14 -8.53 -4.89
CA SER A 114 0.72 -8.38 -5.21
C SER A 114 0.48 -8.48 -6.72
N ALA A 115 1.32 -7.82 -7.52
CA ALA A 115 1.24 -7.87 -8.98
C ALA A 115 1.52 -9.26 -9.55
N VAL A 116 2.58 -9.93 -9.07
CA VAL A 116 2.93 -11.29 -9.53
C VAL A 116 1.83 -12.30 -9.20
N ARG A 117 1.12 -12.10 -8.08
CA ARG A 117 -0.02 -12.93 -7.67
C ARG A 117 -1.35 -12.53 -8.31
N GLY A 118 -1.35 -11.64 -9.31
CA GLY A 118 -2.56 -11.21 -10.01
C GLY A 118 -3.57 -10.45 -9.14
N LYS A 119 -3.10 -9.80 -8.05
CA LYS A 119 -3.97 -9.02 -7.16
C LYS A 119 -4.13 -7.60 -7.67
N ASN A 120 -5.33 -7.05 -7.55
CA ASN A 120 -5.56 -5.64 -7.85
C ASN A 120 -4.92 -4.78 -6.76
N ILE A 121 -4.26 -3.70 -7.13
CA ILE A 121 -3.51 -2.81 -6.23
C ILE A 121 -4.08 -1.40 -6.36
N LEU A 122 -4.35 -0.75 -5.23
CA LEU A 122 -4.73 0.66 -5.16
C LEU A 122 -3.65 1.42 -4.39
N MET A 123 -2.92 2.28 -5.09
CA MET A 123 -1.96 3.20 -4.46
C MET A 123 -2.67 4.48 -4.04
N THR A 124 -2.71 4.74 -2.76
CA THR A 124 -3.32 5.93 -2.17
C THR A 124 -2.28 6.89 -1.60
N GLY A 125 -2.62 8.14 -1.42
CA GLY A 125 -1.74 9.12 -0.79
C GLY A 125 -1.91 10.53 -1.35
N PRO A 126 -1.19 11.52 -0.80
CA PRO A 126 -1.26 12.92 -1.23
C PRO A 126 -0.88 13.14 -2.70
N ALA A 127 -1.29 14.27 -3.25
CA ALA A 127 -0.85 14.67 -4.58
C ALA A 127 0.67 14.89 -4.60
N GLY A 128 1.32 14.45 -5.68
CA GLY A 128 2.77 14.63 -5.86
C GLY A 128 3.67 13.69 -5.05
N CYS A 129 3.13 12.71 -4.28
CA CYS A 129 3.95 11.72 -3.55
C CYS A 129 4.50 10.56 -4.40
N GLY A 130 4.35 10.61 -5.73
CA GLY A 130 4.96 9.64 -6.63
C GLY A 130 4.11 8.39 -6.95
N LYS A 131 2.79 8.36 -6.68
CA LYS A 131 1.92 7.20 -6.97
C LYS A 131 2.01 6.68 -8.39
N THR A 132 1.78 7.57 -9.37
CA THR A 132 1.82 7.21 -10.79
C THR A 132 3.23 6.77 -11.21
N MET A 133 4.29 7.39 -10.64
CA MET A 133 5.67 6.98 -10.86
C MET A 133 5.93 5.57 -10.32
N ALA A 134 5.48 5.28 -9.09
CA ALA A 134 5.60 3.96 -8.49
C ALA A 134 4.84 2.90 -9.29
N ALA A 135 3.61 3.21 -9.74
CA ALA A 135 2.81 2.34 -10.59
C ALA A 135 3.50 2.01 -11.91
N LYS A 136 3.99 3.03 -12.62
CA LYS A 136 4.76 2.83 -13.88
C LYS A 136 6.05 2.06 -13.65
N SER A 137 6.75 2.33 -12.55
CA SER A 137 7.98 1.60 -12.20
C SER A 137 7.71 0.13 -11.90
N LEU A 138 6.59 -0.17 -11.23
CA LEU A 138 6.15 -1.54 -11.00
C LEU A 138 5.86 -2.26 -12.33
N VAL A 139 5.10 -1.64 -13.22
CA VAL A 139 4.78 -2.17 -14.55
C VAL A 139 6.06 -2.51 -15.31
N ASN A 140 6.98 -1.55 -15.40
CA ASN A 140 8.26 -1.74 -16.10
C ASN A 140 9.13 -2.86 -15.50
N SER A 141 9.02 -3.09 -14.18
CA SER A 141 9.79 -4.15 -13.49
C SER A 141 9.30 -5.56 -13.78
N LEU A 142 8.05 -5.70 -14.25
CA LEU A 142 7.42 -7.00 -14.47
C LEU A 142 7.64 -7.52 -15.89
N ASP A 143 8.07 -6.67 -16.82
CA ASP A 143 8.28 -6.99 -18.25
C ASP A 143 7.06 -7.71 -18.85
N ARG A 144 5.86 -7.13 -18.67
CA ARG A 144 4.57 -7.64 -19.13
C ARG A 144 3.89 -6.65 -20.05
N PRO A 145 2.96 -7.09 -20.90
CA PRO A 145 2.11 -6.18 -21.63
C PRO A 145 1.44 -5.17 -20.70
N ASP A 146 1.49 -3.89 -21.01
CA ASP A 146 0.91 -2.84 -20.17
C ASP A 146 -0.04 -1.93 -20.95
N PHE A 147 -1.04 -1.43 -20.20
CA PHE A 147 -2.04 -0.50 -20.70
C PHE A 147 -2.29 0.60 -19.67
N TYR A 148 -2.45 1.82 -20.14
CA TYR A 148 -2.67 2.99 -19.28
C TYR A 148 -4.00 3.66 -19.59
N PHE A 149 -4.81 3.89 -18.57
CA PHE A 149 -6.08 4.60 -18.64
C PHE A 149 -6.14 5.70 -17.57
N ASN A 150 -6.27 6.96 -17.99
CA ASN A 150 -6.54 8.06 -17.07
C ASN A 150 -8.06 8.20 -16.90
N LEU A 151 -8.57 7.67 -15.82
CA LEU A 151 -10.01 7.66 -15.50
C LEU A 151 -10.50 9.01 -14.99
N GLY A 152 -9.62 9.84 -14.44
CA GLY A 152 -9.94 11.19 -13.98
C GLY A 152 -10.22 12.18 -15.12
N ALA A 153 -9.69 11.92 -16.31
CA ALA A 153 -9.91 12.73 -17.50
C ALA A 153 -11.06 12.23 -18.39
N THR A 154 -11.62 11.06 -18.08
CA THR A 154 -12.65 10.42 -18.89
C THR A 154 -14.01 11.05 -18.64
N GLN A 155 -14.62 11.65 -19.68
CA GLN A 155 -15.96 12.21 -19.63
C GLN A 155 -17.06 11.17 -19.91
N ASP A 156 -16.77 10.20 -20.78
CA ASP A 156 -17.66 9.09 -21.13
C ASP A 156 -16.99 7.75 -20.75
N PRO A 157 -17.32 7.18 -19.57
CA PRO A 157 -16.79 5.91 -19.13
C PRO A 157 -17.17 4.72 -20.01
N ARG A 158 -18.37 4.73 -20.57
CA ARG A 158 -18.84 3.63 -21.41
C ARG A 158 -18.01 3.54 -22.69
N SER A 159 -17.81 4.66 -23.35
CA SER A 159 -16.96 4.77 -24.54
C SER A 159 -15.52 4.29 -24.26
N THR A 160 -14.97 4.69 -23.12
CA THR A 160 -13.58 4.37 -22.75
C THR A 160 -13.40 2.91 -22.34
N LEU A 161 -14.34 2.34 -21.59
CA LEU A 161 -14.21 1.01 -20.99
C LEU A 161 -14.94 -0.09 -21.77
N ILE A 162 -16.02 0.22 -22.47
CA ILE A 162 -16.81 -0.75 -23.22
C ILE A 162 -16.54 -0.61 -24.72
N GLY A 163 -16.80 0.55 -25.28
CA GLY A 163 -16.65 0.84 -26.71
C GLY A 163 -17.76 1.71 -27.26
N ASN A 164 -17.79 1.86 -28.56
CA ASN A 164 -18.72 2.72 -29.24
C ASN A 164 -19.39 2.04 -30.43
N THR A 165 -20.62 2.44 -30.71
CA THR A 165 -21.30 2.09 -31.92
C THR A 165 -21.00 3.13 -33.02
N HIS A 166 -20.55 2.66 -34.18
CA HIS A 166 -20.21 3.46 -35.36
C HIS A 166 -21.11 3.13 -36.52
N PHE A 167 -21.29 4.10 -37.42
CA PHE A 167 -21.97 3.89 -38.67
C PHE A 167 -20.99 4.05 -39.84
N ASP A 168 -20.93 3.03 -40.69
CA ASP A 168 -20.19 3.06 -41.95
C ASP A 168 -21.16 2.86 -43.12
N LYS A 169 -21.00 3.63 -44.21
CA LYS A 169 -21.91 3.55 -45.37
C LYS A 169 -21.94 2.18 -46.05
N LYS A 170 -20.89 1.37 -45.91
CA LYS A 170 -20.79 0.05 -46.55
C LYS A 170 -21.15 -1.08 -45.58
N LYS A 171 -20.80 -0.93 -44.28
CA LYS A 171 -20.96 -1.96 -43.26
C LYS A 171 -22.23 -1.78 -42.41
N GLY A 172 -22.91 -0.62 -42.54
CA GLY A 172 -24.02 -0.28 -41.66
C GLY A 172 -23.55 0.11 -40.25
N THR A 173 -24.40 -0.09 -39.27
CA THR A 173 -24.08 0.14 -37.86
C THR A 173 -23.28 -1.04 -37.35
N TYR A 174 -22.16 -0.77 -36.67
CA TYR A 174 -21.33 -1.81 -36.02
C TYR A 174 -20.77 -1.31 -34.68
N PHE A 175 -20.56 -2.22 -33.78
CA PHE A 175 -19.92 -1.96 -32.48
C PHE A 175 -18.40 -2.10 -32.60
N SER A 176 -17.65 -1.18 -32.00
CA SER A 176 -16.19 -1.23 -31.87
C SER A 176 -15.79 -1.28 -30.42
N PRO A 177 -15.22 -2.40 -29.95
CA PRO A 177 -14.73 -2.52 -28.56
C PRO A 177 -13.65 -1.47 -28.27
N SER A 178 -13.59 -1.06 -27.01
CA SER A 178 -12.55 -0.12 -26.56
C SER A 178 -11.18 -0.81 -26.40
N LEU A 179 -10.13 0.00 -26.24
CA LEU A 179 -8.79 -0.51 -25.87
C LEU A 179 -8.82 -1.26 -24.53
N PHE A 180 -9.71 -0.89 -23.60
CA PHE A 180 -9.84 -1.56 -22.32
C PHE A 180 -10.31 -3.01 -22.48
N VAL A 181 -11.21 -3.28 -23.41
CA VAL A 181 -11.65 -4.65 -23.74
C VAL A 181 -10.46 -5.48 -24.22
N THR A 182 -9.62 -4.93 -25.09
CA THR A 182 -8.39 -5.59 -25.55
C THR A 182 -7.42 -5.82 -24.38
N ALA A 183 -7.27 -4.82 -23.52
CA ALA A 183 -6.37 -4.90 -22.37
C ALA A 183 -6.74 -6.02 -21.40
N ILE A 184 -8.03 -6.15 -21.05
CA ILE A 184 -8.49 -7.21 -20.13
C ILE A 184 -8.43 -8.61 -20.75
N GLN A 185 -8.41 -8.74 -22.06
CA GLN A 185 -8.27 -10.02 -22.78
C GLN A 185 -6.81 -10.40 -23.03
N THR A 186 -5.86 -9.50 -22.77
CA THR A 186 -4.43 -9.77 -22.97
C THR A 186 -3.87 -10.52 -21.75
N PRO A 187 -3.45 -11.79 -21.88
CA PRO A 187 -2.91 -12.57 -20.78
C PRO A 187 -1.72 -11.89 -20.09
N ASN A 188 -1.65 -11.97 -18.77
CA ASN A 188 -0.60 -11.35 -17.95
C ASN A 188 -0.47 -9.83 -18.08
N ALA A 189 -1.41 -9.13 -18.67
CA ALA A 189 -1.34 -7.68 -18.79
C ALA A 189 -1.37 -6.98 -17.44
N VAL A 190 -0.67 -5.85 -17.35
CA VAL A 190 -0.75 -4.93 -16.21
C VAL A 190 -1.51 -3.69 -16.67
N ILE A 191 -2.66 -3.44 -16.06
CA ILE A 191 -3.56 -2.36 -16.45
C ILE A 191 -3.50 -1.27 -15.39
N LEU A 192 -2.94 -0.11 -15.76
CA LEU A 192 -2.84 1.05 -14.90
C LEU A 192 -4.07 1.95 -15.04
N LEU A 193 -4.81 2.10 -13.94
CA LEU A 193 -6.01 2.93 -13.80
C LEU A 193 -5.65 4.18 -12.99
N ASP A 194 -5.27 5.25 -13.66
CA ASP A 194 -4.81 6.47 -12.99
C ASP A 194 -5.98 7.37 -12.61
N GLU A 195 -5.85 8.05 -11.48
CA GLU A 195 -6.84 8.98 -10.91
C GLU A 195 -8.23 8.34 -10.65
N LEU A 196 -8.26 7.09 -10.17
CA LEU A 196 -9.51 6.35 -9.95
C LEU A 196 -10.52 7.09 -9.04
N SER A 197 -10.06 7.85 -8.05
CA SER A 197 -10.91 8.65 -7.15
C SER A 197 -11.59 9.83 -7.84
N ARG A 198 -11.13 10.23 -9.03
CA ARG A 198 -11.75 11.29 -9.86
C ARG A 198 -12.65 10.73 -10.96
N ALA A 199 -12.65 9.42 -11.16
CA ALA A 199 -13.44 8.76 -12.18
C ALA A 199 -14.95 9.01 -11.98
N HIS A 200 -15.69 9.00 -13.07
CA HIS A 200 -17.15 9.03 -13.03
C HIS A 200 -17.70 7.77 -12.35
N PRO A 201 -18.78 7.83 -11.54
CA PRO A 201 -19.37 6.67 -10.87
C PRO A 201 -19.70 5.51 -11.81
N ASP A 202 -20.08 5.78 -13.05
CA ASP A 202 -20.36 4.74 -14.03
C ASP A 202 -19.12 3.92 -14.38
N ALA A 203 -17.91 4.53 -14.36
CA ALA A 203 -16.68 3.77 -14.51
C ALA A 203 -16.50 2.78 -13.36
N TRP A 204 -16.81 3.18 -12.12
CA TRP A 204 -16.75 2.29 -10.97
C TRP A 204 -17.71 1.11 -11.10
N ASN A 205 -18.96 1.39 -11.51
CA ASN A 205 -19.99 0.36 -11.73
C ASN A 205 -19.55 -0.65 -12.80
N ILE A 206 -19.02 -0.19 -13.93
CA ILE A 206 -18.50 -1.04 -15.00
C ILE A 206 -17.36 -1.94 -14.50
N MET A 207 -16.48 -1.40 -13.65
CA MET A 207 -15.31 -2.13 -13.16
C MET A 207 -15.62 -3.09 -12.00
N MET A 208 -16.79 -3.01 -11.37
CA MET A 208 -17.12 -3.87 -10.21
C MET A 208 -16.98 -5.36 -10.52
N THR A 209 -17.46 -5.82 -11.66
CA THR A 209 -17.37 -7.23 -12.08
C THR A 209 -15.97 -7.59 -12.60
N VAL A 210 -15.31 -6.64 -13.26
CA VAL A 210 -13.94 -6.82 -13.82
C VAL A 210 -12.91 -7.01 -12.70
N LEU A 211 -13.05 -6.26 -11.60
CA LEU A 211 -12.12 -6.28 -10.46
C LEU A 211 -12.45 -7.37 -9.44
N ASP A 212 -13.63 -7.94 -9.48
CA ASP A 212 -14.07 -8.96 -8.55
C ASP A 212 -13.32 -10.28 -8.77
N SER A 213 -12.71 -10.83 -7.71
CA SER A 213 -11.88 -12.04 -7.82
C SER A 213 -12.67 -13.30 -8.23
N GLY A 214 -13.98 -13.32 -7.99
CA GLY A 214 -14.85 -14.44 -8.31
C GLY A 214 -15.59 -14.30 -9.64
N GLN A 215 -15.64 -13.09 -10.23
CA GLN A 215 -16.40 -12.82 -11.45
C GLN A 215 -15.51 -12.56 -12.66
N ARG A 216 -14.63 -11.57 -12.60
CA ARG A 216 -13.60 -11.30 -13.63
C ARG A 216 -14.16 -11.23 -15.04
N TYR A 217 -15.25 -10.47 -15.27
CA TYR A 217 -15.82 -10.28 -16.60
C TYR A 217 -16.32 -8.85 -16.86
N LEU A 218 -16.47 -8.52 -18.13
CA LEU A 218 -17.10 -7.31 -18.64
C LEU A 218 -18.21 -7.69 -19.63
N ARG A 219 -19.40 -7.08 -19.49
CA ARG A 219 -20.49 -7.24 -20.48
C ARG A 219 -20.45 -6.12 -21.51
N LEU A 220 -20.56 -6.51 -22.77
CA LEU A 220 -20.65 -5.61 -23.91
C LEU A 220 -22.12 -5.54 -24.34
N ASP A 221 -22.98 -4.90 -23.54
CA ASP A 221 -24.44 -4.86 -23.79
C ASP A 221 -24.80 -4.11 -25.09
N GLU A 222 -23.89 -3.34 -25.66
CA GLU A 222 -24.06 -2.58 -26.92
C GLU A 222 -23.58 -3.35 -28.16
N ALA A 223 -22.88 -4.47 -27.94
CA ALA A 223 -22.46 -5.36 -29.03
C ALA A 223 -23.61 -6.26 -29.49
N ASP A 224 -23.61 -6.63 -30.78
CA ASP A 224 -24.55 -7.62 -31.29
C ASP A 224 -24.38 -8.95 -30.49
N GLY A 225 -25.47 -9.39 -29.85
CA GLY A 225 -25.45 -10.59 -29.02
C GLY A 225 -25.08 -10.37 -27.54
N ALA A 226 -24.86 -9.12 -27.08
CA ALA A 226 -24.54 -8.77 -25.69
C ALA A 226 -23.42 -9.66 -25.10
N GLU A 227 -22.28 -9.71 -25.75
CA GLU A 227 -21.15 -10.59 -25.41
C GLU A 227 -20.62 -10.32 -24.00
N THR A 228 -20.21 -11.41 -23.34
CA THR A 228 -19.47 -11.34 -22.07
C THR A 228 -18.01 -11.63 -22.32
N VAL A 229 -17.15 -10.69 -21.97
CA VAL A 229 -15.70 -10.77 -22.12
C VAL A 229 -15.08 -11.10 -20.76
N ASN A 230 -14.39 -12.22 -20.67
CA ASN A 230 -13.68 -12.60 -19.45
C ASN A 230 -12.32 -11.90 -19.38
N VAL A 231 -11.92 -11.53 -18.18
CA VAL A 231 -10.56 -11.05 -17.90
C VAL A 231 -9.59 -12.22 -18.01
N ALA A 232 -8.57 -12.08 -18.84
CA ALA A 232 -7.60 -13.13 -19.07
C ALA A 232 -6.77 -13.45 -17.80
N ASP A 233 -6.18 -14.64 -17.77
CA ASP A 233 -5.34 -15.10 -16.69
C ASP A 233 -4.12 -14.19 -16.49
N GLY A 234 -3.74 -13.99 -15.22
CA GLY A 234 -2.58 -13.18 -14.84
C GLY A 234 -2.75 -11.67 -14.98
N VAL A 235 -3.89 -11.16 -15.48
CA VAL A 235 -4.15 -9.73 -15.55
C VAL A 235 -4.19 -9.12 -14.17
N THR A 236 -3.44 -8.03 -14.00
CA THR A 236 -3.33 -7.27 -12.74
C THR A 236 -3.74 -5.82 -12.97
N PHE A 237 -4.60 -5.31 -12.11
CA PHE A 237 -4.97 -3.89 -12.13
C PHE A 237 -4.16 -3.14 -11.07
N VAL A 238 -3.56 -2.02 -11.49
CA VAL A 238 -2.84 -1.10 -10.61
C VAL A 238 -3.55 0.25 -10.71
N ALA A 239 -4.19 0.68 -9.63
CA ALA A 239 -4.91 1.94 -9.60
C ALA A 239 -4.19 2.96 -8.72
N THR A 240 -4.38 4.25 -9.03
CA THR A 240 -3.96 5.35 -8.18
C THR A 240 -5.16 6.18 -7.75
N ALA A 241 -5.12 6.67 -6.50
CA ALA A 241 -6.16 7.54 -5.97
C ALA A 241 -5.57 8.60 -5.04
N ASN A 242 -6.11 9.80 -5.08
CA ASN A 242 -5.90 10.79 -4.05
C ASN A 242 -7.03 10.62 -3.02
N ILE A 243 -6.67 10.39 -1.77
CA ILE A 243 -7.64 10.24 -0.67
C ILE A 243 -7.33 11.33 0.35
N GLY A 244 -8.33 12.12 0.72
CA GLY A 244 -8.23 13.22 1.69
C GLY A 244 -9.32 14.24 1.45
N ASN A 245 -9.75 14.91 2.52
CA ASN A 245 -10.80 15.94 2.46
C ASN A 245 -10.33 17.22 1.75
N GLU A 246 -9.03 17.39 1.56
CA GLU A 246 -8.41 18.52 0.86
C GLU A 246 -8.59 18.48 -0.67
N TYR A 247 -9.04 17.36 -1.23
CA TYR A 247 -9.20 17.20 -2.68
C TYR A 247 -10.65 17.43 -3.10
N THR A 248 -10.99 18.65 -3.46
CA THR A 248 -12.36 19.06 -3.86
C THR A 248 -12.88 18.34 -5.11
N SER A 249 -12.00 17.82 -5.95
CA SER A 249 -12.36 17.08 -7.19
C SER A 249 -12.37 15.57 -7.02
N THR A 250 -12.04 15.04 -5.84
CA THR A 250 -12.10 13.60 -5.58
C THR A 250 -13.45 13.24 -4.98
N ARG A 251 -13.95 12.08 -5.38
CA ARG A 251 -15.18 11.51 -4.83
C ARG A 251 -14.82 10.54 -3.71
N VAL A 252 -15.71 10.42 -2.74
CA VAL A 252 -15.60 9.33 -1.76
C VAL A 252 -15.82 8.03 -2.51
N MET A 253 -14.77 7.21 -2.59
CA MET A 253 -14.85 5.92 -3.26
C MET A 253 -15.72 4.96 -2.47
N ASP A 254 -16.54 4.19 -3.17
CA ASP A 254 -17.37 3.15 -2.57
C ASP A 254 -16.46 2.11 -1.88
N LYS A 255 -16.85 1.75 -0.66
CA LYS A 255 -16.15 0.73 0.12
C LYS A 255 -16.10 -0.61 -0.61
N ALA A 256 -17.19 -0.99 -1.30
CA ALA A 256 -17.23 -2.22 -2.08
C ALA A 256 -16.21 -2.22 -3.24
N LEU A 257 -15.97 -1.05 -3.87
CA LEU A 257 -14.91 -0.91 -4.87
C LEU A 257 -13.52 -1.05 -4.22
N MET A 258 -13.31 -0.40 -3.07
CA MET A 258 -12.03 -0.45 -2.35
C MET A 258 -11.68 -1.86 -1.87
N ASP A 259 -12.65 -2.65 -1.44
CA ASP A 259 -12.47 -4.04 -0.98
C ASP A 259 -11.96 -4.99 -2.09
N ARG A 260 -12.02 -4.57 -3.36
CA ARG A 260 -11.47 -5.32 -4.50
C ARG A 260 -9.98 -5.08 -4.74
N PHE A 261 -9.37 -4.21 -3.94
CA PHE A 261 -7.96 -3.84 -4.06
C PHE A 261 -7.17 -4.16 -2.81
N ILE A 262 -5.91 -4.47 -2.99
CA ILE A 262 -4.90 -4.35 -1.94
C ILE A 262 -4.47 -2.88 -1.89
N ILE A 263 -4.74 -2.23 -0.77
CA ILE A 263 -4.43 -0.81 -0.60
C ILE A 263 -2.97 -0.66 -0.15
N VAL A 264 -2.23 0.19 -0.87
CA VAL A 264 -0.86 0.57 -0.54
C VAL A 264 -0.79 2.09 -0.39
N GLU A 265 -0.61 2.54 0.83
CA GLU A 265 -0.47 3.96 1.13
C GLU A 265 0.93 4.45 0.79
N MET A 266 0.99 5.54 0.03
CA MET A 266 2.22 6.22 -0.35
C MET A 266 2.44 7.40 0.58
N ASP A 267 3.54 7.36 1.33
CA ASP A 267 3.91 8.43 2.24
C ASP A 267 4.52 9.61 1.48
N VAL A 268 4.45 10.78 2.07
CA VAL A 268 5.26 11.93 1.65
C VAL A 268 6.69 11.69 2.16
N LEU A 269 7.68 12.02 1.35
CA LEU A 269 9.08 11.90 1.73
C LEU A 269 9.40 12.83 2.91
N ASN A 270 10.22 12.36 3.84
CA ASN A 270 10.83 13.24 4.83
C ASN A 270 11.92 14.09 4.17
N ASP A 271 12.50 15.02 4.89
CA ASP A 271 13.53 15.96 4.40
C ASP A 271 14.79 15.24 3.94
N GLU A 272 15.26 14.22 4.64
CA GLU A 272 16.44 13.43 4.27
C GLU A 272 16.21 12.60 3.00
N GLU A 273 15.05 11.93 2.90
CA GLU A 273 14.65 11.16 1.72
C GLU A 273 14.49 12.05 0.49
N GLU A 274 13.88 13.23 0.68
CA GLU A 274 13.69 14.20 -0.40
C GLU A 274 15.01 14.84 -0.83
N HIS A 275 15.88 15.22 0.10
CA HIS A 275 17.22 15.70 -0.19
C HIS A 275 18.02 14.66 -0.99
N GLY A 276 17.98 13.37 -0.59
CA GLY A 276 18.60 12.28 -1.32
C GLY A 276 18.07 12.15 -2.76
N LEU A 277 16.76 12.30 -2.96
CA LEU A 277 16.14 12.30 -4.29
C LEU A 277 16.61 13.47 -5.14
N LEU A 278 16.60 14.68 -4.58
CA LEU A 278 17.02 15.90 -5.29
C LEU A 278 18.50 15.83 -5.69
N ASN A 279 19.38 15.37 -4.81
CA ASN A 279 20.80 15.17 -5.14
C ASN A 279 20.99 14.13 -6.25
N TYR A 280 20.18 13.08 -6.28
CA TYR A 280 20.23 12.09 -7.36
C TYR A 280 19.78 12.69 -8.70
N MET A 281 18.74 13.53 -8.69
CA MET A 281 18.17 14.13 -9.91
C MET A 281 19.02 15.31 -10.43
N PHE A 282 19.60 16.09 -9.54
CA PHE A 282 20.34 17.32 -9.85
C PHE A 282 21.78 17.30 -9.29
N PRO A 283 22.63 16.37 -9.76
CA PRO A 283 23.96 16.16 -9.19
C PRO A 283 24.92 17.35 -9.40
N HIS A 284 24.55 18.33 -10.22
CA HIS A 284 25.38 19.52 -10.50
C HIS A 284 24.92 20.77 -9.74
N VAL A 285 23.83 20.70 -8.99
CA VAL A 285 23.37 21.78 -8.12
C VAL A 285 24.03 21.63 -6.76
N ASP A 286 24.32 22.77 -6.10
CA ASP A 286 24.88 22.78 -4.75
C ASP A 286 23.98 21.98 -3.79
N THR A 287 24.57 20.99 -3.12
CA THR A 287 23.85 20.10 -2.21
C THR A 287 23.21 20.82 -1.03
N GLU A 288 23.81 21.94 -0.55
CA GLU A 288 23.23 22.76 0.54
C GLU A 288 21.96 23.50 0.07
N LEU A 289 21.91 23.92 -1.20
CA LEU A 289 20.69 24.50 -1.78
C LEU A 289 19.59 23.45 -1.90
N LEU A 290 19.90 22.25 -2.39
CA LEU A 290 18.95 21.15 -2.50
C LEU A 290 18.44 20.70 -1.12
N LYS A 291 19.28 20.73 -0.10
CA LYS A 291 18.92 20.47 1.28
C LYS A 291 17.95 21.51 1.81
N ALA A 292 18.22 22.79 1.56
CA ALA A 292 17.31 23.87 1.94
C ALA A 292 15.94 23.74 1.27
N VAL A 293 15.87 23.34 -0.02
CA VAL A 293 14.61 23.06 -0.72
C VAL A 293 13.84 21.93 -0.03
N ALA A 294 14.50 20.84 0.33
CA ALA A 294 13.88 19.70 1.01
C ALA A 294 13.36 20.07 2.40
N GLU A 295 14.16 20.79 3.19
CA GLU A 295 13.78 21.27 4.54
C GLU A 295 12.58 22.23 4.47
N ILE A 296 12.60 23.22 3.57
CA ILE A 296 11.47 24.15 3.37
C ILE A 296 10.22 23.39 2.96
N SER A 297 10.35 22.45 2.03
CA SER A 297 9.21 21.64 1.58
C SER A 297 8.62 20.81 2.73
N HIS A 298 9.47 20.22 3.56
CA HIS A 298 9.03 19.47 4.75
C HIS A 298 8.36 20.38 5.80
N LEU A 299 8.93 21.54 6.08
CA LEU A 299 8.38 22.52 7.03
C LEU A 299 7.00 23.02 6.57
N THR A 300 6.84 23.37 5.28
CA THR A 300 5.54 23.82 4.74
C THR A 300 4.47 22.74 4.84
N ARG A 301 4.82 21.47 4.64
CA ARG A 301 3.90 20.32 4.79
C ARG A 301 3.52 20.08 6.25
N THR A 302 4.44 20.26 7.17
CA THR A 302 4.19 20.15 8.61
C THR A 302 3.28 21.26 9.09
N GLU A 303 3.56 22.51 8.69
CA GLU A 303 2.77 23.68 9.02
C GLU A 303 1.34 23.59 8.46
N SER A 304 1.19 23.13 7.20
CA SER A 304 -0.14 23.02 6.56
C SER A 304 -1.06 21.95 7.20
N LYS A 305 -0.50 21.03 7.97
CA LYS A 305 -1.25 20.01 8.73
C LYS A 305 -1.57 20.43 10.16
N SER A 306 -1.01 21.55 10.62
CA SER A 306 -1.25 22.07 11.96
C SER A 306 -2.59 22.83 12.02
N ASP A 307 -3.38 22.60 13.05
CA ASP A 307 -4.66 23.31 13.27
C ASP A 307 -4.48 24.83 13.41
N ALA A 308 -3.30 25.29 13.83
CA ALA A 308 -2.92 26.70 13.93
C ALA A 308 -2.04 27.18 12.77
N GLY A 309 -1.86 26.35 11.74
CA GLY A 309 -0.97 26.61 10.61
C GLY A 309 -1.39 27.82 9.79
N LYS A 310 -0.42 28.64 9.39
CA LYS A 310 -0.63 29.81 8.52
C LYS A 310 -0.49 29.46 7.04
N ILE A 311 0.01 28.28 6.72
CA ILE A 311 0.21 27.77 5.36
C ILE A 311 -0.95 26.84 5.03
N CYS A 312 -1.73 27.20 4.00
CA CYS A 312 -2.88 26.39 3.58
C CYS A 312 -2.49 25.14 2.78
N THR A 313 -1.35 25.17 2.08
CA THR A 313 -0.91 24.08 1.20
C THR A 313 0.59 23.88 1.30
N GLY A 314 1.02 22.68 1.68
CA GLY A 314 2.44 22.32 1.71
C GLY A 314 3.02 22.07 0.31
N ILE A 315 4.31 22.34 0.14
CA ILE A 315 5.05 22.06 -1.10
C ILE A 315 5.11 20.55 -1.32
N SER A 316 4.60 20.06 -2.46
CA SER A 316 4.66 18.65 -2.82
C SER A 316 6.08 18.27 -3.30
N THR A 317 6.43 16.98 -3.25
CA THR A 317 7.70 16.49 -3.83
C THR A 317 7.83 16.81 -5.33
N ARG A 318 6.72 16.86 -6.07
CA ARG A 318 6.74 17.31 -7.46
C ARG A 318 7.21 18.76 -7.57
N THR A 319 6.65 19.63 -6.75
CA THR A 319 7.01 21.07 -6.74
C THR A 319 8.44 21.28 -6.28
N SER A 320 8.95 20.51 -5.31
CA SER A 320 10.36 20.61 -4.88
C SER A 320 11.33 20.19 -5.99
N VAL A 321 10.97 19.17 -6.77
CA VAL A 321 11.75 18.78 -7.97
C VAL A 321 11.73 19.88 -9.02
N GLU A 322 10.57 20.48 -9.32
CA GLU A 322 10.47 21.61 -10.25
C GLU A 322 11.29 22.82 -9.79
N LEU A 323 11.20 23.14 -8.50
CA LEU A 323 11.99 24.23 -7.89
C LEU A 323 13.51 23.96 -7.99
N SER A 324 13.93 22.72 -7.74
CA SER A 324 15.33 22.33 -7.88
C SER A 324 15.80 22.39 -9.35
N GLY A 325 14.93 22.11 -10.32
CA GLY A 325 15.19 22.30 -11.73
C GLY A 325 15.47 23.76 -12.10
N LEU A 326 14.73 24.70 -11.51
CA LEU A 326 14.99 26.13 -11.71
C LEU A 326 16.34 26.60 -11.12
N LEU A 327 16.88 25.89 -10.14
CA LEU A 327 18.22 26.17 -9.59
C LEU A 327 19.32 25.58 -10.48
N TYR A 328 18.97 24.62 -11.33
CA TYR A 328 19.89 23.97 -12.27
C TYR A 328 20.09 24.82 -13.55
N ASP A 329 19.02 25.47 -14.04
CA ASP A 329 19.02 26.34 -15.24
C ASP A 329 19.64 27.71 -14.97
#